data_1679d5ff8d796c5a6ff02882dd109b8d
#
_entry.id   1679d5ff8d796c5a6ff02882dd109b8d
#
_cell.length_a   1.000
_cell.length_b   1.000
_cell.length_c   1.000
_cell.angle_alpha   90.00
_cell.angle_beta   90.00
_cell.angle_gamma   90.00
#
_symmetry.space_group_name_H-M   'P 1'
#
loop_
_entity.id
_entity.type
_entity.pdbx_description
1 polymer ?
#
loop_
_entity_poly.entity_id
_entity_poly.type
_entity_poly.pdbx_seq_one_letter_code
_entity_poly.pdbx_strand_id
1 'polypeptide(L)'
;MDRTTTFATVDGPHLDADIIHHTGGRPVPLEEADYVIAARGRTGGRITLCRRGTPDTPHRAACVLFLVESLEATGAHCMLTCPGVRGFTFLGIRGMDLREIHLLREVNRHPERGVDALFLDRHNRITCIPRAARIAAS
;
A
#
# COMPACT_ATOMS: atom_id res chain seq x y z
N MET A 1 15.21 -3.85 1.57
CA MET A 1 15.25 -3.01 2.80
C MET A 1 16.63 -3.13 3.42
N ASP A 2 17.23 -2.05 3.78
CA ASP A 2 18.55 -2.02 4.41
C ASP A 2 18.47 -1.37 5.81
N ARG A 3 19.62 -1.14 6.45
CA ARG A 3 19.67 -0.58 7.81
C ARG A 3 19.15 0.85 7.90
N THR A 4 19.13 1.58 6.81
CA THR A 4 18.60 2.94 6.77
C THR A 4 17.11 3.00 6.46
N THR A 5 16.55 1.87 6.03
CA THR A 5 15.14 1.77 5.68
C THR A 5 14.30 1.56 6.94
N THR A 6 13.20 2.29 7.02
CA THR A 6 12.31 2.27 8.16
C THR A 6 10.97 1.62 7.81
N PHE A 7 10.34 1.00 8.79
CA PHE A 7 9.05 0.37 8.61
C PHE A 7 8.16 0.51 9.83
N ALA A 8 6.86 0.33 9.61
CA ALA A 8 5.88 0.20 10.68
C ALA A 8 4.89 -0.90 10.29
N THR A 9 4.35 -1.61 11.28
CA THR A 9 3.33 -2.63 11.04
C THR A 9 2.02 -2.21 11.69
N VAL A 10 0.91 -2.57 11.04
CA VAL A 10 -0.44 -2.39 11.59
C VAL A 10 -1.02 -3.78 11.81
N ASP A 11 -1.47 -4.08 13.01
CA ASP A 11 -2.02 -5.37 13.43
C ASP A 11 -1.05 -6.54 13.27
N GLY A 12 0.25 -6.26 13.25
CA GLY A 12 1.27 -7.29 13.05
C GLY A 12 2.51 -7.11 13.92
N PRO A 13 2.37 -6.87 15.25
CA PRO A 13 3.53 -6.67 16.11
C PRO A 13 4.46 -7.88 16.14
N HIS A 14 3.92 -9.08 15.91
CA HIS A 14 4.70 -10.32 15.83
C HIS A 14 5.62 -10.38 14.61
N LEU A 15 5.40 -9.53 13.61
CA LEU A 15 6.23 -9.49 12.40
C LEU A 15 7.49 -8.63 12.58
N ASP A 16 7.51 -7.74 13.58
CA ASP A 16 8.59 -6.77 13.73
C ASP A 16 9.95 -7.45 13.86
N ALA A 17 10.04 -8.44 14.73
CA ALA A 17 11.29 -9.17 14.95
C ALA A 17 11.79 -9.89 13.70
N ASP A 18 10.88 -10.50 12.94
CA ASP A 18 11.22 -11.20 11.71
C ASP A 18 11.69 -10.22 10.63
N ILE A 19 11.03 -9.08 10.51
CA ILE A 19 11.42 -8.04 9.56
C ILE A 19 12.81 -7.51 9.89
N ILE A 20 13.07 -7.21 11.15
CA ILE A 20 14.39 -6.74 11.60
C ILE A 20 15.46 -7.80 11.28
N HIS A 21 15.16 -9.05 11.62
CA HIS A 21 16.12 -10.14 11.42
C HIS A 21 16.48 -10.35 9.94
N HIS A 22 15.48 -10.35 9.06
CA HIS A 22 15.68 -10.66 7.64
C HIS A 22 16.09 -9.47 6.79
N THR A 23 15.79 -8.24 7.20
CA THR A 23 16.01 -7.07 6.36
C THR A 23 16.99 -6.06 6.96
N GLY A 24 17.20 -6.08 8.27
CA GLY A 24 17.95 -5.05 8.97
C GLY A 24 17.20 -3.72 9.07
N GLY A 25 15.93 -3.68 8.69
CA GLY A 25 15.12 -2.48 8.77
C GLY A 25 14.89 -2.02 10.21
N ARG A 26 14.57 -0.76 10.38
CA ARG A 26 14.34 -0.14 11.68
C ARG A 26 12.86 0.17 11.90
N PRO A 27 12.24 -0.33 12.98
CA PRO A 27 10.86 0.02 13.30
C PRO A 27 10.77 1.48 13.77
N VAL A 28 9.77 2.19 13.25
CA VAL A 28 9.53 3.60 13.57
C VAL A 28 8.02 3.85 13.64
N PRO A 29 7.59 5.01 14.17
CA PRO A 29 6.19 5.40 14.05
C PRO A 29 5.75 5.44 12.59
N LEU A 30 4.48 5.14 12.38
CA LEU A 30 3.92 4.99 11.02
C LEU A 30 4.16 6.23 10.15
N GLU A 31 4.06 7.43 10.74
CA GLU A 31 4.23 8.69 10.03
C GLU A 31 5.65 8.89 9.48
N GLU A 32 6.61 8.15 10.02
CA GLU A 32 8.02 8.25 9.64
C GLU A 32 8.49 7.08 8.77
N ALA A 33 7.63 6.08 8.56
CA ALA A 33 8.04 4.84 7.91
C ALA A 33 8.13 4.97 6.40
N ASP A 34 9.17 4.35 5.83
CA ASP A 34 9.30 4.16 4.38
C ASP A 34 8.32 3.10 3.88
N TYR A 35 8.14 2.05 4.69
CA TYR A 35 7.20 0.96 4.39
C TYR A 35 6.23 0.76 5.54
N VAL A 36 4.95 0.63 5.20
CA VAL A 36 3.89 0.34 6.17
C VAL A 36 3.27 -0.98 5.79
N ILE A 37 3.27 -1.94 6.71
CA ILE A 37 2.77 -3.29 6.46
C ILE A 37 1.45 -3.47 7.20
N ALA A 38 0.36 -3.55 6.44
CA ALA A 38 -0.98 -3.79 6.96
C ALA A 38 -1.22 -5.30 6.99
N ALA A 39 -0.90 -5.94 8.12
CA ALA A 39 -0.87 -7.40 8.26
C ALA A 39 -2.24 -8.07 8.10
N ARG A 40 -3.32 -7.32 8.29
CA ARG A 40 -4.70 -7.84 8.13
C ARG A 40 -5.47 -7.14 7.01
N GLY A 41 -4.76 -6.61 6.03
CA GLY A 41 -5.37 -5.95 4.88
C GLY A 41 -6.05 -4.62 5.19
N ARG A 42 -5.67 -4.00 6.31
CA ARG A 42 -6.24 -2.70 6.71
C ARG A 42 -5.24 -1.90 7.54
N THR A 43 -5.27 -0.60 7.39
CA THR A 43 -4.51 0.33 8.22
C THR A 43 -5.38 0.93 9.33
N GLY A 44 -6.68 0.69 9.31
CA GLY A 44 -7.62 1.30 10.25
C GLY A 44 -7.76 2.81 10.05
N GLY A 45 -7.60 3.29 8.82
CA GLY A 45 -7.60 4.70 8.50
C GLY A 45 -6.23 5.36 8.63
N ARG A 46 -5.22 4.66 9.13
CA ARG A 46 -3.88 5.22 9.34
C ARG A 46 -3.12 5.50 8.04
N ILE A 47 -3.63 5.01 6.91
CA ILE A 47 -3.04 5.32 5.61
C ILE A 47 -2.96 6.83 5.37
N THR A 48 -3.89 7.59 5.94
CA THR A 48 -3.88 9.05 5.83
C THR A 48 -2.71 9.71 6.55
N LEU A 49 -2.07 9.00 7.46
CA LEU A 49 -0.92 9.46 8.22
C LEU A 49 0.41 9.07 7.57
N CYS A 50 0.37 8.21 6.57
CA CYS A 50 1.58 7.78 5.87
C CYS A 50 2.22 8.96 5.16
N ARG A 51 3.55 8.91 5.11
CA ARG A 51 4.34 9.95 4.46
C ARG A 51 4.05 9.96 2.96
N ARG A 52 3.65 11.12 2.45
CA ARG A 52 3.35 11.32 1.03
C ARG A 52 4.51 12.07 0.39
N GLY A 53 4.94 11.63 -0.78
CA GLY A 53 5.95 12.36 -1.52
C GLY A 53 5.44 13.76 -1.90
N THR A 54 6.36 14.67 -2.17
CA THR A 54 6.06 15.99 -2.69
C THR A 54 6.68 16.12 -4.08
N PRO A 55 6.33 17.15 -4.87
CA PRO A 55 7.00 17.38 -6.15
C PRO A 55 8.51 17.46 -6.03
N ASP A 56 9.01 18.02 -4.92
CA ASP A 56 10.45 18.18 -4.66
C ASP A 56 11.10 16.88 -4.16
N THR A 57 10.35 16.07 -3.43
CA THR A 57 10.86 14.84 -2.81
C THR A 57 9.91 13.66 -3.03
N PRO A 58 9.64 13.27 -4.29
CA PRO A 58 8.70 12.17 -4.58
C PRO A 58 9.18 10.84 -4.02
N HIS A 59 10.48 10.63 -3.89
CA HIS A 59 11.08 9.42 -3.34
C HIS A 59 10.82 9.22 -1.84
N ARG A 60 10.31 10.23 -1.15
CA ARG A 60 9.96 10.15 0.28
C ARG A 60 8.56 9.62 0.52
N ALA A 61 7.80 9.32 -0.52
CA ALA A 61 6.50 8.69 -0.36
C ALA A 61 6.64 7.30 0.27
N ALA A 62 5.78 6.99 1.23
CA ALA A 62 5.72 5.67 1.81
C ALA A 62 5.16 4.66 0.80
N CYS A 63 5.54 3.40 0.98
CA CYS A 63 4.93 2.28 0.30
C CYS A 63 4.12 1.49 1.33
N VAL A 64 2.84 1.26 1.06
CA VAL A 64 1.96 0.51 1.95
C VAL A 64 1.77 -0.89 1.38
N LEU A 65 2.13 -1.90 2.15
CA LEU A 65 1.97 -3.29 1.77
C LEU A 65 0.76 -3.87 2.52
N PHE A 66 -0.27 -4.27 1.76
CA PHE A 66 -1.44 -4.93 2.30
C PHE A 66 -1.30 -6.44 2.13
N LEU A 67 -1.33 -7.17 3.25
CA LEU A 67 -1.41 -8.62 3.24
C LEU A 67 -2.88 -9.00 3.16
N VAL A 68 -3.29 -9.62 2.06
CA VAL A 68 -4.69 -9.94 1.78
C VAL A 68 -4.88 -11.44 1.60
N GLU A 69 -6.13 -11.90 1.52
CA GLU A 69 -6.40 -13.32 1.33
C GLU A 69 -6.18 -13.77 -0.09
N SER A 70 -6.72 -13.03 -1.04
CA SER A 70 -6.68 -13.43 -2.46
C SER A 70 -6.81 -12.23 -3.37
N LEU A 71 -6.02 -12.24 -4.44
CA LEU A 71 -6.13 -11.32 -5.56
C LEU A 71 -6.79 -12.06 -6.72
N GLU A 72 -7.93 -11.55 -7.17
CA GLU A 72 -8.75 -12.23 -8.19
C GLU A 72 -9.09 -11.25 -9.31
N ALA A 73 -9.17 -11.79 -10.55
CA ALA A 73 -9.60 -11.01 -11.69
C ALA A 73 -11.13 -10.90 -11.75
N THR A 74 -11.85 -11.89 -11.16
CA THR A 74 -13.32 -11.92 -11.15
C THR A 74 -13.85 -11.27 -9.87
N GLY A 75 -15.04 -10.68 -9.93
CA GLY A 75 -15.62 -9.98 -8.78
C GLY A 75 -14.85 -8.73 -8.41
N ALA A 76 -14.36 -8.01 -9.41
CA ALA A 76 -13.48 -6.87 -9.22
C ALA A 76 -14.13 -5.77 -8.37
N HIS A 77 -13.40 -5.28 -7.38
CA HIS A 77 -13.82 -4.21 -6.49
C HIS A 77 -13.37 -2.84 -6.98
N CYS A 78 -12.40 -2.79 -7.86
CA CYS A 78 -11.94 -1.53 -8.42
C CYS A 78 -11.44 -1.69 -9.85
N MET A 79 -11.47 -0.60 -10.57
CA MET A 79 -10.94 -0.46 -11.91
C MET A 79 -9.81 0.54 -11.85
N LEU A 80 -8.68 0.21 -12.45
CA LEU A 80 -7.48 1.02 -12.42
C LEU A 80 -7.15 1.55 -13.81
N THR A 81 -6.82 2.83 -13.88
CA THR A 81 -6.23 3.42 -15.09
C THR A 81 -4.93 4.10 -14.69
N CYS A 82 -3.91 3.99 -15.54
CA CYS A 82 -2.62 4.62 -15.29
C CYS A 82 -2.29 5.61 -16.40
N PRO A 83 -1.69 6.76 -16.08
CA PRO A 83 -1.25 7.72 -17.10
C PRO A 83 -0.30 7.05 -18.10
N GLY A 84 -0.53 7.30 -19.38
CA GLY A 84 0.31 6.75 -20.44
C GLY A 84 0.03 5.30 -20.84
N VAL A 85 -0.86 4.64 -20.14
CA VAL A 85 -1.28 3.26 -20.42
C VAL A 85 -2.71 3.28 -20.97
N ARG A 86 -2.92 2.64 -22.11
CA ARG A 86 -4.26 2.52 -22.69
C ARG A 86 -5.09 1.48 -21.94
N GLY A 87 -6.37 1.79 -21.78
CA GLY A 87 -7.32 0.87 -21.19
C GLY A 87 -7.29 0.90 -19.67
N PHE A 88 -7.83 -0.15 -19.10
CA PHE A 88 -8.01 -0.25 -17.65
C PHE A 88 -7.79 -1.71 -17.22
N THR A 89 -7.53 -1.86 -15.93
CA THR A 89 -7.36 -3.17 -15.30
C THR A 89 -8.36 -3.30 -14.16
N PHE A 90 -9.04 -4.43 -14.08
CA PHE A 90 -9.88 -4.75 -12.94
C PHE A 90 -9.06 -5.47 -11.88
N LEU A 91 -9.34 -5.14 -10.62
CA LEU A 91 -8.68 -5.75 -9.49
C LEU A 91 -9.73 -6.16 -8.44
N GLY A 92 -9.79 -7.43 -8.15
CA GLY A 92 -10.58 -7.98 -7.05
C GLY A 92 -9.67 -8.34 -5.89
N ILE A 93 -10.02 -7.91 -4.69
CA ILE A 93 -9.23 -8.15 -3.49
C ILE A 93 -10.13 -8.74 -2.42
N ARG A 94 -9.78 -9.92 -1.92
CA ARG A 94 -10.45 -10.54 -0.77
C ARG A 94 -9.55 -10.39 0.45
N GLY A 95 -10.18 -10.15 1.60
CA GLY A 95 -9.45 -9.98 2.86
C GLY A 95 -8.94 -8.56 3.08
N MET A 96 -9.58 -7.58 2.46
CA MET A 96 -9.26 -6.16 2.63
C MET A 96 -10.54 -5.39 2.93
N ASP A 97 -10.46 -4.43 3.82
CA ASP A 97 -11.56 -3.50 4.07
C ASP A 97 -11.67 -2.53 2.89
N LEU A 98 -12.82 -2.49 2.25
CA LEU A 98 -13.06 -1.61 1.09
C LEU A 98 -12.87 -0.14 1.42
N ARG A 99 -13.04 0.26 2.68
CA ARG A 99 -12.76 1.63 3.09
C ARG A 99 -11.30 2.02 2.84
N GLU A 100 -10.39 1.05 2.91
CA GLU A 100 -8.96 1.30 2.61
C GLU A 100 -8.76 1.72 1.15
N ILE A 101 -9.51 1.12 0.22
CA ILE A 101 -9.45 1.50 -1.20
C ILE A 101 -9.93 2.95 -1.38
N HIS A 102 -11.02 3.32 -0.73
CA HIS A 102 -11.53 4.69 -0.80
C HIS A 102 -10.53 5.69 -0.19
N LEU A 103 -9.90 5.30 0.93
CA LEU A 103 -8.87 6.14 1.56
C LEU A 103 -7.63 6.26 0.68
N LEU A 104 -7.21 5.18 0.05
CA LEU A 104 -6.09 5.19 -0.88
C LEU A 104 -6.36 6.14 -2.04
N ARG A 105 -7.58 6.09 -2.57
CA ARG A 105 -8.02 7.01 -3.62
C ARG A 105 -7.91 8.47 -3.17
N GLU A 106 -8.36 8.78 -1.96
CA GLU A 106 -8.28 10.14 -1.40
C GLU A 106 -6.84 10.57 -1.17
N VAL A 107 -6.02 9.70 -0.61
CA VAL A 107 -4.60 9.98 -0.37
C VAL A 107 -3.86 10.26 -1.67
N ASN A 108 -4.23 9.57 -2.74
CA ASN A 108 -3.60 9.69 -4.05
C ASN A 108 -4.33 10.64 -5.00
N ARG A 109 -5.20 11.49 -4.46
CA ARG A 109 -6.02 12.42 -5.25
C ARG A 109 -5.19 13.36 -6.11
N HIS A 110 -4.06 13.82 -5.57
CA HIS A 110 -3.13 14.67 -6.29
C HIS A 110 -1.98 13.83 -6.83
N PRO A 111 -1.72 13.85 -8.16
CA PRO A 111 -0.67 13.00 -8.74
C PRO A 111 0.72 13.22 -8.17
N GLU A 112 0.97 14.40 -7.62
CA GLU A 112 2.27 14.81 -7.09
C GLU A 112 2.51 14.35 -5.66
N ARG A 113 1.45 13.89 -4.99
CA ARG A 113 1.49 13.45 -3.60
C ARG A 113 0.72 12.16 -3.44
N GLY A 114 1.24 11.25 -2.69
CA GLY A 114 0.53 10.02 -2.43
C GLY A 114 1.45 8.92 -1.95
N VAL A 115 0.90 7.72 -1.93
CA VAL A 115 1.60 6.51 -1.52
C VAL A 115 1.41 5.44 -2.57
N ASP A 116 2.42 4.59 -2.74
CA ASP A 116 2.28 3.40 -3.54
C ASP A 116 1.70 2.29 -2.68
N ALA A 117 0.81 1.48 -3.24
CA ALA A 117 0.23 0.36 -2.52
C ALA A 117 0.60 -0.95 -3.21
N LEU A 118 1.10 -1.89 -2.42
CA LEU A 118 1.38 -3.25 -2.84
C LEU A 118 0.41 -4.18 -2.14
N PHE A 119 -0.02 -5.22 -2.85
CA PHE A 119 -0.91 -6.24 -2.31
C PHE A 119 -0.27 -7.60 -2.50
N LEU A 120 -0.16 -8.35 -1.42
CA LEU A 120 0.38 -9.70 -1.43
C LEU A 120 -0.67 -10.64 -0.86
N ASP A 121 -1.02 -11.70 -1.60
CA ASP A 121 -2.00 -12.68 -1.14
C ASP A 121 -1.33 -13.96 -0.64
N ARG A 122 -2.16 -14.90 -0.17
CA ARG A 122 -1.70 -16.18 0.38
C ARG A 122 -1.16 -17.15 -0.67
N HIS A 123 -1.35 -16.82 -1.95
CA HIS A 123 -0.87 -17.64 -3.08
C HIS A 123 0.40 -17.04 -3.70
N ASN A 124 1.07 -16.14 -2.98
CA ASN A 124 2.26 -15.44 -3.44
C ASN A 124 2.04 -14.58 -4.69
N ARG A 125 0.80 -14.19 -4.95
CA ARG A 125 0.50 -13.22 -6.00
C ARG A 125 0.70 -11.82 -5.45
N ILE A 126 1.27 -10.96 -6.27
CA ILE A 126 1.53 -9.58 -5.89
C ILE A 126 0.99 -8.65 -6.97
N THR A 127 0.42 -7.53 -6.55
CA THR A 127 0.02 -6.47 -7.47
C THR A 127 0.34 -5.12 -6.84
N CYS A 128 0.40 -4.10 -7.68
CA CYS A 128 0.72 -2.75 -7.26
C CYS A 128 -0.34 -1.78 -7.77
N ILE A 129 -0.75 -0.86 -6.90
CA ILE A 129 -1.48 0.32 -7.30
C ILE A 129 -0.53 1.50 -7.07
N PRO A 130 0.16 1.97 -8.12
CA PRO A 130 1.05 3.13 -7.97
C PRO A 130 0.24 4.38 -7.66
N ARG A 131 0.87 5.33 -6.98
CA ARG A 131 0.21 6.57 -6.56
C ARG A 131 -0.40 7.36 -7.72
N ALA A 132 0.15 7.22 -8.93
CA ALA A 132 -0.34 7.91 -10.12
C ALA A 132 -1.57 7.23 -10.74
N ALA A 133 -1.91 6.01 -10.33
CA ALA A 133 -3.08 5.30 -10.85
C ALA A 133 -4.37 5.97 -10.42
N ARG A 134 -5.36 5.94 -11.31
CA ARG A 134 -6.71 6.38 -10.99
C ARG A 134 -7.55 5.17 -10.60
N ILE A 135 -8.28 5.29 -9.52
CA ILE A 135 -9.06 4.21 -8.94
C ILE A 135 -10.54 4.55 -9.05
N ALA A 136 -11.32 3.70 -9.70
CA ALA A 136 -12.77 3.71 -9.65
C ALA A 136 -13.19 2.51 -8.81
N ALA A 137 -13.71 2.76 -7.61
CA ALA A 137 -14.12 1.72 -6.69
C ALA A 137 -15.64 1.59 -6.67
N SER A 138 -16.11 0.35 -6.58
CA SER A 138 -17.53 0.06 -6.43
C SER A 138 -17.91 -0.18 -4.98
#